data_3f1e30c4f951c63d77114838065f5f6e
#
_entry.id   3f1e30c4f951c63d77114838065f5f6e
#
_cell.length_a   1.000
_cell.length_b   1.000
_cell.length_c   1.000
_cell.angle_alpha   90.00
_cell.angle_beta   90.00
_cell.angle_gamma   90.00
#
_symmetry.space_group_name_H-M   'P 1'
#
loop_
_entity.id
_entity.type
_entity.pdbx_description
1 polymer ?
#
loop_
_entity_poly.entity_id
_entity_poly.type
_entity_poly.pdbx_seq_one_letter_code
_entity_poly.pdbx_strand_id
1 'polypeptide(L)'
;MLVSRGAVLSWAIKVTDEYAEWFRRLIKEDLGSASQVAQAVAALRDTGPTLGRPLVDRLKGSELHHLKELRPGSGGRSEMRIIFAFDPTRSALLLLGGDKAGNWERWYRDSIPLAEQLYRDYTGDTED
;
A
#
# COMPACT_ATOMS: atom_id res chain seq x y z
N MET A 1 32.37 9.58 9.17
CA MET A 1 31.84 9.37 9.01
C MET A 1 31.22 8.77 8.80
N LEU A 2 31.19 8.56 8.63
CA LEU A 2 30.58 8.15 8.31
C LEU A 2 29.82 7.58 8.04
N VAL A 3 29.60 7.59 8.07
CA VAL A 3 28.79 7.18 7.87
C VAL A 3 28.01 6.83 7.19
N SER A 4 27.95 7.18 6.75
CA SER A 4 26.89 6.89 5.92
C SER A 4 26.99 5.68 5.12
N ARG A 5 28.08 5.07 5.10
CA ARG A 5 28.14 3.96 4.48
C ARG A 5 27.24 3.02 4.95
N GLY A 6 27.00 2.65 5.85
CA GLY A 6 26.00 1.70 6.24
C GLY A 6 24.61 2.26 6.23
N ALA A 7 24.44 3.51 5.87
CA ALA A 7 23.13 4.07 5.89
C ALA A 7 22.28 3.48 4.78
N VAL A 8 21.12 2.98 5.14
CA VAL A 8 20.19 2.48 4.18
C VAL A 8 19.30 3.63 3.77
N LEU A 9 19.21 3.87 2.47
CA LEU A 9 18.33 4.90 1.98
C LEU A 9 16.92 4.32 1.92
N SER A 10 16.14 4.63 2.93
CA SER A 10 14.78 4.14 2.96
C SER A 10 13.93 4.91 1.94
N TRP A 11 12.77 4.35 1.66
CA TRP A 11 11.82 4.96 0.74
C TRP A 11 10.88 5.87 1.51
N ALA A 12 10.54 6.99 0.93
CA ALA A 12 9.52 7.85 1.53
C ALA A 12 8.16 7.18 1.39
N ILE A 13 7.32 7.34 2.37
CA ILE A 13 5.96 6.84 2.30
C ILE A 13 5.05 8.04 2.12
N LYS A 14 4.32 8.06 1.00
CA LYS A 14 3.33 9.08 0.72
C LYS A 14 1.96 8.43 0.71
N VAL A 15 0.95 9.13 1.12
CA VAL A 15 -0.38 8.57 1.21
C VAL A 15 -1.39 9.51 0.58
N THR A 16 -2.44 8.92 0.02
CA THR A 16 -3.60 9.70 -0.41
C THR A 16 -4.43 10.07 0.80
N ASP A 17 -5.33 11.02 0.63
CA ASP A 17 -6.29 11.35 1.67
C ASP A 17 -7.17 10.16 2.00
N GLU A 18 -7.54 9.38 0.98
CA GLU A 18 -8.36 8.19 1.16
C GLU A 18 -7.67 7.17 2.05
N TYR A 19 -6.38 6.91 1.80
CA TYR A 19 -5.64 5.98 2.63
C TYR A 19 -5.52 6.51 4.06
N ALA A 20 -5.16 7.78 4.21
CA ALA A 20 -4.96 8.36 5.53
C ALA A 20 -6.24 8.29 6.37
N GLU A 21 -7.38 8.59 5.75
CA GLU A 21 -8.64 8.53 6.46
C GLU A 21 -9.02 7.12 6.83
N TRP A 22 -8.83 6.17 5.92
CA TRP A 22 -9.07 4.77 6.21
C TRP A 22 -8.21 4.29 7.38
N PHE A 23 -6.94 4.64 7.38
CA PHE A 23 -6.04 4.17 8.43
C PHE A 23 -6.40 4.79 9.79
N ARG A 24 -6.82 6.06 9.80
CA ARG A 24 -7.27 6.67 11.05
C ARG A 24 -8.48 5.94 11.63
N ARG A 25 -9.42 5.55 10.78
CA ARG A 25 -10.58 4.78 11.24
C ARG A 25 -10.14 3.41 11.75
N LEU A 26 -9.21 2.79 11.06
CA LEU A 26 -8.74 1.48 11.45
C LEU A 26 -8.09 1.50 12.84
N ILE A 27 -7.32 2.54 13.13
CA ILE A 27 -6.72 2.69 14.45
C ILE A 27 -7.79 2.71 15.54
N LYS A 28 -8.91 3.35 15.28
CA LYS A 28 -9.98 3.44 16.26
C LYS A 28 -10.79 2.16 16.38
N GLU A 29 -10.97 1.47 15.28
CA GLU A 29 -11.89 0.34 15.24
C GLU A 29 -11.22 -1.01 15.45
N ASP A 30 -9.96 -1.14 15.06
CA ASP A 30 -9.24 -2.41 15.10
C ASP A 30 -7.75 -2.14 15.20
N LEU A 31 -7.31 -1.85 16.40
CA LEU A 31 -5.93 -1.48 16.65
C LEU A 31 -4.97 -2.61 16.29
N GLY A 32 -5.38 -3.86 16.47
CA GLY A 32 -4.54 -4.99 16.11
C GLY A 32 -4.25 -5.03 14.61
N SER A 33 -5.27 -4.84 13.80
CA SER A 33 -5.07 -4.79 12.35
C SER A 33 -4.27 -3.55 11.95
N ALA A 34 -4.50 -2.41 12.59
CA ALA A 34 -3.73 -1.20 12.31
C ALA A 34 -2.24 -1.43 12.61
N SER A 35 -1.93 -2.15 13.68
CA SER A 35 -0.55 -2.48 14.00
C SER A 35 0.09 -3.35 12.92
N GLN A 36 -0.64 -4.33 12.40
CA GLN A 36 -0.15 -5.18 11.32
C GLN A 36 0.09 -4.37 10.05
N VAL A 37 -0.80 -3.44 9.74
CA VAL A 37 -0.64 -2.54 8.60
C VAL A 37 0.62 -1.70 8.79
N ALA A 38 0.80 -1.12 9.97
CA ALA A 38 1.97 -0.28 10.24
C ALA A 38 3.28 -1.07 10.09
N GLN A 39 3.29 -2.31 10.54
CA GLN A 39 4.48 -3.16 10.39
C GLN A 39 4.78 -3.45 8.91
N ALA A 40 3.76 -3.73 8.12
CA ALA A 40 3.94 -3.98 6.70
C ALA A 40 4.44 -2.73 5.98
N VAL A 41 3.91 -1.57 6.33
CA VAL A 41 4.35 -0.31 5.72
C VAL A 41 5.81 -0.02 6.11
N ALA A 42 6.19 -0.32 7.35
CA ALA A 42 7.57 -0.14 7.77
C ALA A 42 8.52 -1.05 6.98
N ALA A 43 8.13 -2.29 6.72
CA ALA A 43 8.93 -3.20 5.91
C ALA A 43 9.08 -2.67 4.48
N LEU A 44 8.00 -2.11 3.94
CA LEU A 44 8.01 -1.52 2.60
C LEU A 44 8.97 -0.32 2.55
N ARG A 45 8.91 0.54 3.56
CA ARG A 45 9.79 1.70 3.64
C ARG A 45 11.26 1.28 3.69
N ASP A 46 11.56 0.25 4.45
CA ASP A 46 12.94 -0.15 4.68
C ASP A 46 13.52 -0.95 3.51
N THR A 47 12.70 -1.73 2.83
CA THR A 47 13.16 -2.61 1.76
C THR A 47 12.94 -2.05 0.36
N GLY A 48 11.81 -1.39 0.14
CA GLY A 48 11.50 -0.83 -1.18
C GLY A 48 11.08 -1.87 -2.20
N PRO A 49 11.38 -1.64 -3.48
CA PRO A 49 10.84 -2.47 -4.56
C PRO A 49 11.25 -3.93 -4.57
N THR A 50 12.28 -4.30 -3.82
CA THR A 50 12.68 -5.71 -3.77
C THR A 50 11.88 -6.49 -2.74
N LEU A 51 11.02 -5.82 -1.97
CA LEU A 51 10.14 -6.52 -1.04
C LEU A 51 9.13 -7.32 -1.86
N GLY A 52 9.11 -8.62 -1.68
CA GLY A 52 8.25 -9.50 -2.43
C GLY A 52 7.32 -10.28 -1.53
N ARG A 53 6.86 -11.40 -2.01
CA ARG A 53 5.99 -12.27 -1.24
C ARG A 53 6.61 -12.69 0.06
N PRO A 54 5.83 -12.88 1.09
CA PRO A 54 4.36 -12.81 1.08
C PRO A 54 3.80 -11.42 1.27
N LEU A 55 4.62 -10.43 1.61
CA LEU A 55 4.11 -9.09 1.94
C LEU A 55 3.68 -8.27 0.73
N VAL A 56 4.34 -8.44 -0.41
CA VAL A 56 4.03 -7.67 -1.61
C VAL A 56 3.84 -8.61 -2.78
N ASP A 57 2.82 -8.34 -3.57
CA ASP A 57 2.57 -9.06 -4.81
C ASP A 57 2.04 -8.09 -5.85
N ARG A 58 1.97 -8.57 -7.08
CA ARG A 58 1.36 -7.82 -8.16
C ARG A 58 -0.12 -7.68 -7.89
N LEU A 59 -0.67 -6.55 -8.28
CA LEU A 59 -2.12 -6.39 -8.24
C LEU A 59 -2.69 -6.95 -9.53
N LYS A 60 -3.45 -8.03 -9.43
CA LYS A 60 -4.07 -8.64 -10.59
C LYS A 60 -5.35 -7.90 -10.92
N GLY A 61 -5.64 -7.75 -12.19
CA GLY A 61 -6.87 -7.12 -12.62
C GLY A 61 -6.77 -5.63 -12.85
N SER A 62 -5.59 -5.05 -12.66
CA SER A 62 -5.41 -3.63 -12.95
C SER A 62 -4.86 -3.44 -14.36
N GLU A 63 -5.31 -2.38 -15.02
CA GLU A 63 -4.76 -1.98 -16.30
C GLU A 63 -3.41 -1.28 -16.12
N LEU A 64 -3.07 -0.87 -14.91
CA LEU A 64 -1.83 -0.16 -14.64
C LEU A 64 -0.81 -1.13 -14.06
N HIS A 65 0.28 -1.31 -14.78
CA HIS A 65 1.31 -2.27 -14.38
C HIS A 65 2.06 -1.86 -13.12
N HIS A 66 2.03 -0.59 -12.77
CA HIS A 66 2.75 -0.09 -11.60
C HIS A 66 2.08 -0.45 -10.29
N LEU A 67 0.81 -0.81 -10.30
CA LEU A 67 0.09 -1.03 -9.05
C LEU A 67 0.45 -2.37 -8.46
N LYS A 68 0.68 -2.35 -7.16
CA LYS A 68 1.04 -3.51 -6.36
C LYS A 68 0.14 -3.60 -5.16
N GLU A 69 0.22 -4.72 -4.48
CA GLU A 69 -0.60 -4.98 -3.33
C GLU A 69 0.29 -5.31 -2.14
N LEU A 70 0.09 -4.61 -1.03
CA LEU A 70 0.75 -4.91 0.23
C LEU A 70 -0.22 -5.73 1.07
N ARG A 71 0.29 -6.82 1.65
CA ARG A 71 -0.51 -7.80 2.36
C ARG A 71 -0.04 -7.92 3.80
N PRO A 72 -0.55 -7.07 4.70
CA PRO A 72 -0.19 -7.18 6.11
C PRO A 72 -0.60 -8.52 6.70
N GLY A 73 0.08 -8.95 7.73
CA GLY A 73 -0.32 -10.12 8.45
C GLY A 73 -1.68 -9.90 9.11
N SER A 74 -2.31 -10.98 9.51
CA SER A 74 -3.60 -10.91 10.15
C SER A 74 -3.54 -11.67 11.46
N GLY A 75 -3.97 -11.03 12.53
CA GLY A 75 -4.06 -11.67 13.82
C GLY A 75 -5.46 -12.19 14.10
N GLY A 76 -6.35 -12.17 13.13
CA GLY A 76 -7.73 -12.55 13.32
C GLY A 76 -8.43 -12.79 12.01
N ARG A 77 -9.62 -12.21 11.87
CA ARG A 77 -10.45 -12.44 10.70
C ARG A 77 -10.21 -11.45 9.58
N SER A 78 -9.48 -10.38 9.85
CA SER A 78 -9.26 -9.36 8.83
C SER A 78 -8.27 -9.85 7.79
N GLU A 79 -8.43 -9.37 6.56
CA GLU A 79 -7.48 -9.58 5.48
C GLU A 79 -7.22 -8.23 4.85
N MET A 80 -6.37 -7.46 5.52
CA MET A 80 -6.08 -6.11 5.05
C MET A 80 -5.27 -6.14 3.77
N ARG A 81 -5.58 -5.22 2.87
CA ARG A 81 -4.85 -5.06 1.63
C ARG A 81 -4.66 -3.58 1.38
N ILE A 82 -3.47 -3.21 0.88
CA ILE A 82 -3.19 -1.84 0.52
C ILE A 82 -2.70 -1.83 -0.91
N ILE A 83 -3.37 -1.09 -1.77
CA ILE A 83 -2.95 -0.91 -3.16
C ILE A 83 -2.01 0.28 -3.18
N PHE A 84 -0.83 0.09 -3.76
CA PHE A 84 0.20 1.12 -3.76
C PHE A 84 1.03 1.04 -5.04
N ALA A 85 1.87 2.05 -5.24
CA ALA A 85 2.81 2.09 -6.36
C ALA A 85 4.09 2.75 -5.89
N PHE A 86 5.22 2.36 -6.49
CA PHE A 86 6.45 3.12 -6.30
C PHE A 86 6.50 4.23 -7.33
N ASP A 87 6.97 5.38 -6.94
CA ASP A 87 7.15 6.48 -7.88
C ASP A 87 8.65 6.74 -8.13
N PRO A 88 8.97 7.48 -9.19
CA PRO A 88 10.38 7.68 -9.56
C PRO A 88 11.21 8.45 -8.54
N THR A 89 10.58 9.08 -7.55
CA THR A 89 11.29 9.89 -6.58
C THR A 89 11.63 9.14 -5.30
N ARG A 90 11.71 7.81 -5.37
CA ARG A 90 12.01 6.95 -4.24
C ARG A 90 10.91 7.03 -3.17
N SER A 91 9.68 7.06 -3.60
CA SER A 91 8.54 7.04 -2.71
C SER A 91 7.65 5.86 -3.01
N ALA A 92 7.02 5.33 -1.98
CA ALA A 92 5.92 4.40 -2.13
C ALA A 92 4.65 5.18 -1.84
N LEU A 93 3.75 5.20 -2.80
CA LEU A 93 2.51 5.93 -2.69
C LEU A 93 1.40 4.96 -2.32
N LEU A 94 0.90 5.08 -1.11
CA LEU A 94 -0.19 4.23 -0.64
C LEU A 94 -1.50 4.85 -1.09
N LEU A 95 -2.20 4.14 -1.96
CA LEU A 95 -3.37 4.69 -2.64
C LEU A 95 -4.66 4.42 -1.89
N LEU A 96 -4.86 3.18 -1.47
CA LEU A 96 -6.14 2.77 -0.93
C LEU A 96 -5.94 1.55 -0.06
N GLY A 97 -6.62 1.50 1.07
CA GLY A 97 -6.58 0.33 1.94
C GLY A 97 -7.97 -0.18 2.22
N GLY A 98 -8.06 -1.43 2.64
CA GLY A 98 -9.33 -2.01 3.00
C GLY A 98 -9.19 -3.43 3.48
N ASP A 99 -10.31 -4.00 3.89
CA ASP A 99 -10.39 -5.37 4.38
C ASP A 99 -11.18 -6.18 3.36
N LYS A 100 -10.53 -7.16 2.73
CA LYS A 100 -11.20 -7.98 1.73
C LYS A 100 -11.85 -9.23 2.31
N ALA A 101 -11.76 -9.42 3.62
CA ALA A 101 -12.31 -10.60 4.25
C ALA A 101 -13.81 -10.69 4.00
N GLY A 102 -14.25 -11.87 3.64
CA GLY A 102 -15.67 -12.14 3.45
C GLY A 102 -16.22 -11.79 2.08
N ASN A 103 -15.55 -10.93 1.33
CA ASN A 103 -16.03 -10.59 -0.02
C ASN A 103 -14.92 -10.01 -0.86
N TRP A 104 -13.90 -10.82 -1.09
CA TRP A 104 -12.69 -10.34 -1.76
C TRP A 104 -12.93 -9.92 -3.22
N GLU A 105 -13.82 -10.63 -3.92
CA GLU A 105 -14.09 -10.27 -5.33
C GLU A 105 -14.69 -8.88 -5.43
N ARG A 106 -15.64 -8.58 -4.55
CA ARG A 106 -16.28 -7.28 -4.56
C ARG A 106 -15.29 -6.20 -4.16
N TRP A 107 -14.45 -6.50 -3.16
CA TRP A 107 -13.48 -5.52 -2.72
C TRP A 107 -12.55 -5.11 -3.87
N TYR A 108 -12.01 -6.10 -4.60
CA TYR A 108 -11.13 -5.78 -5.73
C TYR A 108 -11.87 -5.10 -6.86
N ARG A 109 -13.07 -5.53 -7.16
CA ARG A 109 -13.86 -4.93 -8.23
C ARG A 109 -14.10 -3.44 -7.98
N ASP A 110 -14.37 -3.08 -6.72
CA ASP A 110 -14.64 -1.69 -6.37
C ASP A 110 -13.37 -0.88 -6.17
N SER A 111 -12.33 -1.51 -5.64
CA SER A 111 -11.13 -0.78 -5.21
C SER A 111 -10.13 -0.54 -6.33
N ILE A 112 -9.99 -1.47 -7.27
CA ILE A 112 -8.98 -1.32 -8.33
C ILE A 112 -9.23 -0.09 -9.20
N PRO A 113 -10.45 0.14 -9.71
CA PRO A 113 -10.68 1.34 -10.51
C PRO A 113 -10.45 2.63 -9.73
N LEU A 114 -10.80 2.64 -8.46
CA LEU A 114 -10.56 3.82 -7.62
C LEU A 114 -9.07 4.05 -7.41
N ALA A 115 -8.32 2.99 -7.13
CA ALA A 115 -6.88 3.12 -6.96
C ALA A 115 -6.19 3.59 -8.24
N GLU A 116 -6.66 3.11 -9.39
CA GLU A 116 -6.12 3.57 -10.68
C GLU A 116 -6.37 5.05 -10.87
N GLN A 117 -7.56 5.52 -10.52
CA GLN A 117 -7.87 6.94 -10.64
C GLN A 117 -7.02 7.77 -9.68
N LEU A 118 -6.88 7.31 -8.44
CA LEU A 118 -6.05 8.01 -7.47
C LEU A 118 -4.59 8.10 -7.93
N TYR A 119 -4.09 7.03 -8.54
CA TYR A 119 -2.74 7.04 -9.07
C TYR A 119 -2.60 8.08 -10.17
N ARG A 120 -3.55 8.13 -11.10
CA ARG A 120 -3.53 9.11 -12.19
C ARG A 120 -3.60 10.54 -11.66
N ASP A 121 -4.48 10.76 -10.68
CA ASP A 121 -4.63 12.08 -10.09
C ASP A 121 -3.35 12.52 -9.40
N TYR A 122 -2.72 11.61 -8.67
CA TYR A 122 -1.52 11.95 -7.92
C TYR A 122 -0.35 12.21 -8.86
N THR A 123 -0.17 11.40 -9.89
CA THR A 123 0.96 11.54 -10.78
C THR A 123 0.76 12.58 -11.87
N GLY A 124 -0.47 13.06 -12.04
CA GLY A 124 -0.79 13.95 -13.16
C GLY A 124 -0.84 13.21 -14.49
N ASP A 125 -0.88 11.87 -14.46
CA ASP A 125 -0.90 11.07 -15.66
C ASP A 125 -2.32 10.99 -16.19
N THR A 126 -2.62 11.77 -17.18
CA THR A 126 -3.94 11.75 -17.78
C THR A 126 -3.99 11.01 -19.09
N GLU A 127 -2.90 10.40 -19.57
CA GLU A 127 -2.84 9.77 -20.76
C GLU A 127 -3.03 8.57 -20.80
N ASP A 128 -3.25 8.07 -21.05
CA ASP A 128 -3.55 6.97 -21.07
C ASP A 128 -3.19 6.28 -21.51
#